data_8de1fe99f77acf0f7de8820b4eb2b1f8
#
_entry.id   8de1fe99f77acf0f7de8820b4eb2b1f8
#
_cell.length_a   1.000
_cell.length_b   1.000
_cell.length_c   1.000
_cell.angle_alpha   90.00
_cell.angle_beta   90.00
_cell.angle_gamma   90.00
#
_symmetry.space_group_name_H-M   'P 1'
#
loop_
_entity.id
_entity.type
_entity.pdbx_description
1 polymer ?
#
loop_
_entity_poly.entity_id
_entity_poly.type
_entity_poly.pdbx_seq_one_letter_code
_entity_poly.pdbx_strand_id
1 'polypeptide(L)'
;ALSLMQMAKTSCALSRLDEAGLLYINILTEPTFGGITASFGTLGDIIIAEQGARIGFAGRRVIEQTIRQKLPADFQTAEYLLKYGQVDMVFKRSELKDKLAKVLEMHGV
;
A
#
# COMPACT_ATOMS: atom_id res chain seq x y z
N ALA A 1 -13.23 5.08 -17.15
CA ALA A 1 -13.59 6.48 -16.86
C ALA A 1 -14.26 6.61 -15.49
N LEU A 2 -15.25 5.78 -15.21
CA LEU A 2 -15.94 5.81 -13.91
C LEU A 2 -14.98 5.50 -12.75
N SER A 3 -14.11 4.51 -12.92
CA SER A 3 -13.12 4.15 -11.92
C SER A 3 -12.15 5.28 -11.62
N LEU A 4 -11.70 5.99 -12.66
CA LEU A 4 -10.81 7.14 -12.49
C LEU A 4 -11.49 8.28 -11.74
N MET A 5 -12.79 8.50 -12.00
CA MET A 5 -13.58 9.51 -11.28
C MET A 5 -13.74 9.13 -9.80
N GLN A 6 -13.92 7.86 -9.51
CA GLN A 6 -13.97 7.36 -8.12
C GLN A 6 -12.63 7.54 -7.40
N MET A 7 -11.52 7.30 -8.08
CA MET A 7 -10.19 7.53 -7.52
C MET A 7 -9.96 9.01 -7.21
N ALA A 8 -10.38 9.90 -8.10
CA ALA A 8 -10.29 11.33 -7.88
C ALA A 8 -11.09 11.76 -6.65
N LYS A 9 -12.30 11.24 -6.50
CA LYS A 9 -13.17 11.51 -5.36
C LYS A 9 -12.53 11.04 -4.04
N THR A 10 -11.97 9.84 -4.04
CA THR A 10 -11.27 9.28 -2.88
C THR A 10 -10.06 10.13 -2.51
N SER A 11 -9.25 10.52 -3.49
CA SER A 11 -8.07 11.35 -3.27
C SER A 11 -8.44 12.73 -2.71
N CYS A 12 -9.54 13.32 -3.17
CA CYS A 12 -10.05 14.59 -2.63
C CYS A 12 -10.46 14.46 -1.16
N ALA A 13 -11.11 13.35 -0.81
CA ALA A 13 -11.49 13.09 0.59
C ALA A 13 -10.26 12.93 1.49
N LEU A 14 -9.21 12.27 1.00
CA LEU A 14 -7.95 12.11 1.72
C LEU A 14 -7.23 13.44 1.89
N SER A 15 -7.32 14.33 0.91
CA SER A 15 -6.77 15.69 1.01
C SER A 15 -7.42 16.47 2.15
N ARG A 16 -8.74 16.34 2.31
CA ARG A 16 -9.45 16.97 3.44
C ARG A 16 -9.01 16.38 4.78
N LEU A 17 -8.77 15.09 4.82
CA LEU A 17 -8.27 14.42 6.03
C LEU A 17 -6.90 14.97 6.42
N ASP A 18 -6.02 15.15 5.45
CA ASP A 18 -4.68 15.72 5.64
C ASP A 18 -4.75 17.16 6.14
N GLU A 19 -5.61 18.00 5.55
CA GLU A 19 -5.84 19.39 5.96
C GLU A 19 -6.33 19.46 7.41
N ALA A 20 -7.11 18.49 7.85
CA ALA A 20 -7.61 18.40 9.22
C ALA A 20 -6.55 17.92 10.21
N GLY A 21 -5.37 17.52 9.74
CA GLY A 21 -4.28 17.01 10.58
C GLY A 21 -4.52 15.63 11.15
N LEU A 22 -5.37 14.85 10.51
CA LEU A 22 -5.73 13.51 10.97
C LEU A 22 -4.83 12.45 10.35
N LEU A 23 -4.56 11.39 11.12
CA LEU A 23 -3.70 10.29 10.68
C LEU A 23 -4.41 9.41 9.64
N TYR A 24 -3.70 9.11 8.55
CA TYR A 24 -4.14 8.18 7.53
C TYR A 24 -3.19 6.99 7.48
N ILE A 25 -3.73 5.79 7.73
CA ILE A 25 -2.97 4.54 7.68
C ILE A 25 -3.48 3.69 6.52
N ASN A 26 -2.57 3.29 5.62
CA ASN A 26 -2.87 2.34 4.56
C ASN A 26 -2.51 0.93 5.03
N ILE A 27 -3.42 -0.01 4.83
CA ILE A 27 -3.15 -1.43 5.04
C ILE A 27 -3.29 -2.13 3.70
N LEU A 28 -2.18 -2.55 3.14
CA LEU A 28 -2.12 -3.18 1.82
C LEU A 28 -2.20 -4.70 1.95
N THR A 29 -3.22 -5.27 1.36
CA THR A 29 -3.47 -6.72 1.42
C THR A 29 -3.22 -7.37 0.06
N GLU A 30 -3.28 -8.68 0.00
CA GLU A 30 -3.08 -9.48 -1.21
C GLU A 30 -4.35 -9.46 -2.09
N PRO A 31 -4.30 -9.11 -3.38
CA PRO A 31 -3.25 -8.32 -4.03
C PRO A 31 -3.61 -6.82 -4.09
N THR A 32 -2.62 -5.94 -4.24
CA THR A 32 -2.83 -4.51 -4.45
C THR A 32 -2.11 -4.08 -5.73
N PHE A 33 -2.84 -3.82 -6.80
CA PHE A 33 -2.28 -3.48 -8.11
C PHE A 33 -3.05 -2.37 -8.80
N GLY A 34 -2.50 -1.87 -9.90
CA GLY A 34 -3.16 -0.96 -10.82
C GLY A 34 -3.37 0.42 -10.25
N GLY A 35 -4.55 0.98 -10.56
CA GLY A 35 -4.89 2.35 -10.18
C GLY A 35 -4.93 2.61 -8.68
N ILE A 36 -5.24 1.62 -7.86
CA ILE A 36 -5.24 1.76 -6.40
C ILE A 36 -3.82 2.04 -5.92
N THR A 37 -2.83 1.25 -6.37
CA THR A 37 -1.42 1.46 -6.01
C THR A 37 -0.94 2.84 -6.50
N ALA A 38 -1.36 3.25 -7.69
CA ALA A 38 -0.94 4.52 -8.29
C ALA A 38 -1.64 5.73 -7.67
N SER A 39 -2.65 5.54 -6.85
CA SER A 39 -3.43 6.62 -6.26
C SER A 39 -3.43 6.52 -4.72
N PHE A 40 -4.59 6.31 -4.12
CA PHE A 40 -4.73 6.36 -2.66
C PHE A 40 -4.07 5.20 -1.91
N GLY A 41 -3.73 4.09 -2.59
CA GLY A 41 -3.11 2.94 -1.94
C GLY A 41 -1.73 3.23 -1.33
N THR A 42 -1.05 4.29 -1.78
CA THR A 42 0.28 4.66 -1.30
C THR A 42 0.35 6.07 -0.72
N LEU A 43 -0.78 6.68 -0.42
CA LEU A 43 -0.84 8.05 0.10
C LEU A 43 -0.85 8.13 1.64
N GLY A 44 -0.86 7.02 2.34
CA GLY A 44 -0.95 7.01 3.80
C GLY A 44 0.25 7.65 4.48
N ASP A 45 0.03 8.23 5.65
CA ASP A 45 1.12 8.70 6.51
C ASP A 45 1.94 7.52 7.00
N ILE A 46 1.27 6.40 7.25
CA ILE A 46 1.89 5.12 7.60
C ILE A 46 1.34 4.06 6.65
N ILE A 47 2.22 3.30 6.02
CA ILE A 47 1.85 2.23 5.10
C ILE A 47 2.25 0.89 5.70
N ILE A 48 1.25 0.06 5.99
CA ILE A 48 1.43 -1.29 6.54
C ILE A 48 1.05 -2.29 5.45
N ALA A 49 1.87 -3.31 5.25
CA ALA A 49 1.58 -4.37 4.29
C ALA A 49 1.40 -5.70 5.00
N GLU A 50 0.51 -6.52 4.49
CA GLU A 50 0.32 -7.90 4.96
C GLU A 50 1.48 -8.75 4.46
N GLN A 51 2.00 -9.64 5.31
CA GLN A 51 3.12 -10.51 4.96
C GLN A 51 2.81 -11.34 3.69
N GLY A 52 3.74 -11.33 2.75
CA GLY A 52 3.61 -12.07 1.50
C GLY A 52 2.69 -11.44 0.46
N ALA A 53 2.08 -10.31 0.74
CA ALA A 53 1.18 -9.64 -0.20
C ALA A 53 1.93 -9.15 -1.44
N ARG A 54 1.32 -9.32 -2.61
CA ARG A 54 1.86 -8.77 -3.87
C ARG A 54 1.29 -7.37 -4.08
N ILE A 55 2.18 -6.41 -4.23
CA ILE A 55 1.82 -5.00 -4.33
C ILE A 55 2.61 -4.38 -5.48
N GLY A 56 1.93 -3.78 -6.43
CA GLY A 56 2.59 -3.16 -7.58
C GLY A 56 1.60 -2.48 -8.50
N PHE A 57 2.09 -1.88 -9.56
CA PHE A 57 1.24 -1.23 -10.56
C PHE A 57 0.76 -2.22 -11.62
N ALA A 58 1.67 -3.04 -12.14
CA ALA A 58 1.37 -4.04 -13.16
C ALA A 58 1.79 -5.42 -12.66
N GLY A 59 1.11 -6.45 -13.15
CA GLY A 59 1.44 -7.83 -12.81
C GLY A 59 2.85 -8.21 -13.25
N ARG A 60 3.47 -9.14 -12.52
CA ARG A 60 4.83 -9.62 -12.79
C ARG A 60 5.02 -10.07 -14.23
N ARG A 61 4.07 -10.86 -14.77
CA ARG A 61 4.13 -11.38 -16.14
C ARG A 61 4.19 -10.26 -17.16
N VAL A 62 3.36 -9.23 -16.98
CA VAL A 62 3.32 -8.08 -17.89
C VAL A 62 4.66 -7.35 -17.90
N ILE A 63 5.24 -7.12 -16.74
CA ILE A 63 6.53 -6.44 -16.61
C ILE A 63 7.64 -7.28 -17.26
N GLU A 64 7.71 -8.56 -16.99
CA GLU A 64 8.71 -9.46 -17.56
C GLU A 64 8.63 -9.51 -19.10
N GLN A 65 7.42 -9.52 -19.66
CA GLN A 65 7.22 -9.50 -21.11
C GLN A 65 7.67 -8.17 -21.72
N THR A 66 7.41 -7.07 -21.03
CA THR A 66 7.76 -5.73 -21.54
C THR A 66 9.26 -5.50 -21.55
N ILE A 67 9.96 -5.84 -20.48
CA ILE A 67 11.41 -5.61 -20.37
C ILE A 67 12.24 -6.80 -20.86
N ARG A 68 11.59 -7.93 -21.14
CA ARG A 68 12.21 -9.19 -21.60
C ARG A 68 13.30 -9.69 -20.65
N GLN A 69 13.08 -9.50 -19.34
CA GLN A 69 13.99 -9.95 -18.30
C GLN A 69 13.18 -10.64 -17.21
N LYS A 70 13.82 -11.60 -16.55
CA LYS A 70 13.22 -12.30 -15.44
C LYS A 70 13.40 -11.49 -14.15
N LEU A 71 12.31 -11.25 -13.44
CA LEU A 71 12.33 -10.49 -12.18
C LEU A 71 12.72 -11.39 -11.01
N PRO A 72 13.29 -10.82 -9.92
CA PRO A 72 13.52 -11.57 -8.69
C PRO A 72 12.24 -12.22 -8.18
N ALA A 73 12.36 -13.35 -7.49
CA ALA A 73 11.19 -14.10 -7.01
C ALA A 73 10.35 -13.30 -6.02
N ASP A 74 10.98 -12.42 -5.25
CA ASP A 74 10.34 -11.58 -4.23
C ASP A 74 9.90 -10.21 -4.75
N PHE A 75 10.09 -9.93 -6.05
CA PHE A 75 9.72 -8.64 -6.62
C PHE A 75 8.23 -8.34 -6.42
N GLN A 76 7.91 -7.12 -6.01
CA GLN A 76 6.55 -6.67 -5.70
C GLN A 76 5.90 -7.37 -4.50
N THR A 77 6.65 -8.06 -3.66
CA THR A 77 6.13 -8.56 -2.39
C THR A 77 6.24 -7.48 -1.30
N ALA A 78 5.46 -7.65 -0.23
CA ALA A 78 5.52 -6.73 0.92
C ALA A 78 6.93 -6.65 1.50
N GLU A 79 7.62 -7.77 1.62
CA GLU A 79 8.98 -7.84 2.13
C GLU A 79 9.98 -7.08 1.25
N TYR A 80 9.82 -7.19 -0.07
CA TYR A 80 10.64 -6.46 -1.04
C TYR A 80 10.45 -4.96 -0.88
N LEU A 81 9.20 -4.51 -0.75
CA LEU A 81 8.88 -3.09 -0.60
C LEU A 81 9.40 -2.54 0.74
N LEU A 82 9.37 -3.33 1.79
CA LEU A 82 9.93 -2.94 3.08
C LEU A 82 11.44 -2.76 2.98
N LYS A 83 12.12 -3.69 2.30
CA LYS A 83 13.58 -3.64 2.09
C LYS A 83 14.02 -2.35 1.40
N TYR A 84 13.19 -1.85 0.47
CA TYR A 84 13.50 -0.63 -0.28
C TYR A 84 12.78 0.63 0.25
N GLY A 85 12.18 0.54 1.44
CA GLY A 85 11.61 1.69 2.12
C GLY A 85 10.29 2.19 1.57
N GLN A 86 9.60 1.40 0.76
CA GLN A 86 8.33 1.80 0.15
C GLN A 86 7.12 1.52 1.04
N VAL A 87 7.27 0.67 2.03
CA VAL A 87 6.27 0.47 3.09
C VAL A 87 6.96 0.61 4.44
N ASP A 88 6.21 0.98 5.46
CA ASP A 88 6.78 1.22 6.79
C ASP A 88 6.89 -0.05 7.62
N MET A 89 5.92 -0.95 7.49
CA MET A 89 5.85 -2.16 8.31
C MET A 89 5.22 -3.31 7.53
N VAL A 90 5.62 -4.54 7.87
CA VAL A 90 5.03 -5.77 7.32
C VAL A 90 4.65 -6.67 8.50
N PHE A 91 3.39 -7.07 8.57
CA PHE A 91 2.87 -7.93 9.63
C PHE A 91 2.01 -9.05 9.07
N LYS A 92 1.90 -10.15 9.82
CA LYS A 92 0.92 -11.20 9.53
C LYS A 92 -0.46 -10.68 9.87
N ARG A 93 -1.47 -11.15 9.14
CA ARG A 93 -2.86 -10.77 9.41
C ARG A 93 -3.27 -11.03 10.86
N SER A 94 -2.82 -12.14 11.44
CA SER A 94 -3.11 -12.50 12.83
C SER A 94 -2.55 -11.52 13.86
N GLU A 95 -1.48 -10.81 13.51
CA GLU A 95 -0.82 -9.83 14.39
C GLU A 95 -1.31 -8.41 14.15
N LEU A 96 -2.04 -8.17 13.07
CA LEU A 96 -2.36 -6.82 12.57
C LEU A 96 -3.12 -6.00 13.60
N LYS A 97 -4.11 -6.59 14.28
CA LYS A 97 -4.93 -5.89 15.27
C LYS A 97 -4.09 -5.31 16.41
N ASP A 98 -3.21 -6.11 16.98
CA ASP A 98 -2.38 -5.69 18.11
C ASP A 98 -1.35 -4.66 17.69
N LYS A 99 -0.72 -4.87 16.53
CA LYS A 99 0.28 -3.95 15.98
C LYS A 99 -0.33 -2.61 15.59
N LEU A 100 -1.52 -2.64 14.99
CA LEU A 100 -2.26 -1.44 14.64
C LEU A 100 -2.63 -0.63 15.89
N ALA A 101 -3.09 -1.30 16.95
CA ALA A 101 -3.40 -0.66 18.22
C ALA A 101 -2.18 0.08 18.79
N LYS A 102 -0.99 -0.53 18.73
CA LYS A 102 0.25 0.10 19.18
C LYS A 102 0.61 1.33 18.37
N VAL A 103 0.45 1.25 17.04
CA VAL A 103 0.70 2.38 16.14
C VAL A 103 -0.21 3.56 16.48
N LEU A 104 -1.49 3.30 16.70
CA LEU A 104 -2.46 4.33 17.08
C LEU A 104 -2.12 4.95 18.43
N GLU A 105 -1.73 4.14 19.41
CA GLU A 105 -1.29 4.60 20.72
C GLU A 105 -0.12 5.57 20.62
N MET A 106 0.88 5.22 19.80
CA MET A 106 2.07 6.05 19.59
C MET A 106 1.72 7.41 18.99
N HIS A 107 0.59 7.53 18.30
CA HIS A 107 0.11 8.79 17.70
C HIS A 107 -0.95 9.49 18.55
N GLY A 108 -1.17 9.04 19.77
CA GLY A 108 -2.09 9.69 20.70
C GLY A 108 -3.56 9.47 20.43
N VAL A 109 -3.88 8.39 19.75
CA VAL A 109 -5.28 8.06 19.39
C VAL A 109 -5.86 7.02 20.35
#